data_8d2463d34412d7ec459cb9e8a26e336f
#
_entry.id   8d2463d34412d7ec459cb9e8a26e336f
#
_cell.length_a   1.000
_cell.length_b   1.000
_cell.length_c   1.000
_cell.angle_alpha   90.00
_cell.angle_beta   90.00
_cell.angle_gamma   90.00
#
_symmetry.space_group_name_H-M   'P 1'
#
loop_
_entity.id
_entity.type
_entity.pdbx_description
1 polymer ?
#
loop_
_entity_poly.entity_id
_entity_poly.type
_entity_poly.pdbx_seq_one_letter_code
_entity_poly.pdbx_strand_id
1 'polypeptide(L)'
;MLELLNNYSLSEIIIFIIMLAFSLKGVIDFYDWAKKRIREPINKEQSEREMRQKALDTLESHNKQITEMSKAINILLESDRDDIKSWITEKHHYFCYELGYIDDYNFQCIEARYKHYKDEKGNTFIDGFMEDIRALPKISVIDKKEKNKA
;
A
#
# COMPACT_ATOMS: atom_id res chain seq x y z
N MET A 1 -78.98 -11.16 -11.51
CA MET A 1 -77.78 -10.66 -12.27
C MET A 1 -77.91 -10.88 -13.77
N LEU A 2 -78.52 -11.95 -14.25
CA LEU A 2 -78.74 -12.22 -15.69
C LEU A 2 -79.85 -11.34 -16.33
N GLU A 3 -80.84 -10.89 -15.55
CA GLU A 3 -81.92 -10.01 -16.07
C GLU A 3 -81.46 -8.58 -16.46
N LEU A 4 -80.35 -8.10 -15.84
CA LEU A 4 -79.81 -6.80 -16.18
C LEU A 4 -79.06 -6.80 -17.55
N LEU A 5 -78.65 -7.92 -18.02
CA LEU A 5 -77.95 -8.04 -19.32
C LEU A 5 -78.89 -8.10 -20.52
N ASN A 6 -80.20 -8.39 -20.29
CA ASN A 6 -81.17 -8.54 -21.36
C ASN A 6 -81.66 -7.20 -21.96
N ASN A 7 -81.33 -6.07 -21.32
CA ASN A 7 -81.69 -4.71 -21.73
C ASN A 7 -80.62 -4.01 -22.58
N TYR A 8 -79.41 -4.61 -22.74
CA TYR A 8 -78.35 -4.00 -23.51
C TYR A 8 -78.13 -4.69 -24.84
N SER A 9 -77.87 -3.94 -25.87
CA SER A 9 -77.52 -4.52 -27.20
C SER A 9 -76.16 -5.23 -27.12
N LEU A 10 -75.99 -6.26 -27.93
CA LEU A 10 -74.75 -7.03 -27.97
C LEU A 10 -73.50 -6.11 -28.19
N SER A 11 -73.67 -5.05 -28.97
CA SER A 11 -72.63 -4.06 -29.24
C SER A 11 -72.27 -3.24 -27.99
N GLU A 12 -73.22 -2.90 -27.14
CA GLU A 12 -72.96 -2.14 -25.88
C GLU A 12 -72.20 -2.98 -24.86
N ILE A 13 -72.49 -4.28 -24.79
CA ILE A 13 -71.78 -5.22 -23.92
C ILE A 13 -70.31 -5.35 -24.37
N ILE A 14 -70.05 -5.47 -25.68
CA ILE A 14 -68.70 -5.57 -26.26
C ILE A 14 -67.91 -4.30 -25.97
N ILE A 15 -68.52 -3.12 -26.18
CA ILE A 15 -67.87 -1.83 -25.88
C ILE A 15 -67.51 -1.72 -24.39
N PHE A 16 -68.42 -2.15 -23.50
CA PHE A 16 -68.16 -2.13 -22.06
C PHE A 16 -67.00 -3.04 -21.66
N ILE A 17 -66.92 -4.26 -22.21
CA ILE A 17 -65.82 -5.19 -21.99
C ILE A 17 -64.47 -4.59 -22.48
N ILE A 18 -64.46 -3.96 -23.64
CA ILE A 18 -63.28 -3.30 -24.20
C ILE A 18 -62.83 -2.15 -23.26
N MET A 19 -63.78 -1.28 -22.85
CA MET A 19 -63.49 -0.19 -21.89
C MET A 19 -62.91 -0.71 -20.57
N LEU A 20 -63.47 -1.79 -20.06
CA LEU A 20 -63.01 -2.40 -18.81
C LEU A 20 -61.58 -2.99 -18.98
N ALA A 21 -61.29 -3.61 -20.11
CA ALA A 21 -59.95 -4.12 -20.40
C ALA A 21 -58.91 -2.99 -20.52
N PHE A 22 -59.26 -1.89 -21.19
CA PHE A 22 -58.37 -0.72 -21.27
C PHE A 22 -58.15 -0.05 -19.90
N SER A 23 -59.19 0.04 -19.04
CA SER A 23 -59.03 0.60 -17.70
C SER A 23 -58.14 -0.24 -16.80
N LEU A 24 -58.25 -1.57 -16.85
CA LEU A 24 -57.39 -2.51 -16.13
C LEU A 24 -55.93 -2.40 -16.58
N LYS A 25 -55.72 -2.31 -17.91
CA LYS A 25 -54.37 -2.11 -18.43
C LYS A 25 -53.74 -0.80 -17.94
N GLY A 26 -54.49 0.29 -17.96
CA GLY A 26 -54.04 1.59 -17.48
C GLY A 26 -53.66 1.56 -15.98
N VAL A 27 -54.36 0.80 -15.15
CA VAL A 27 -54.04 0.64 -13.73
C VAL A 27 -52.72 -0.18 -13.56
N ILE A 28 -52.52 -1.24 -14.37
CA ILE A 28 -51.30 -2.06 -14.33
C ILE A 28 -50.10 -1.22 -14.77
N ASP A 29 -50.22 -0.51 -15.89
CA ASP A 29 -49.15 0.33 -16.43
C ASP A 29 -48.75 1.45 -15.44
N PHE A 30 -49.73 2.06 -14.78
CA PHE A 30 -49.51 3.06 -13.74
C PHE A 30 -48.83 2.46 -12.50
N TYR A 31 -49.21 1.27 -12.07
CA TYR A 31 -48.59 0.57 -10.95
C TYR A 31 -47.12 0.22 -11.25
N ASP A 32 -46.84 -0.28 -12.44
CA ASP A 32 -45.47 -0.62 -12.87
C ASP A 32 -44.60 0.64 -12.98
N TRP A 33 -45.13 1.72 -13.53
CA TRP A 33 -44.45 3.02 -13.58
C TRP A 33 -44.14 3.57 -12.18
N ALA A 34 -45.12 3.57 -11.27
CA ALA A 34 -44.93 4.04 -9.90
C ALA A 34 -43.90 3.19 -9.14
N LYS A 35 -44.00 1.84 -9.28
CA LYS A 35 -43.04 0.91 -8.68
C LYS A 35 -41.64 1.13 -9.18
N LYS A 36 -41.43 1.34 -10.48
CA LYS A 36 -40.15 1.63 -11.07
C LYS A 36 -39.57 2.95 -10.55
N ARG A 37 -40.40 4.01 -10.50
CA ARG A 37 -39.98 5.34 -10.06
C ARG A 37 -39.58 5.39 -8.57
N ILE A 38 -40.20 4.54 -7.75
CA ILE A 38 -39.86 4.46 -6.32
C ILE A 38 -38.61 3.57 -6.08
N ARG A 39 -38.47 2.47 -6.84
CA ARG A 39 -37.36 1.53 -6.63
C ARG A 39 -36.01 2.00 -7.17
N GLU A 40 -35.99 2.70 -8.29
CA GLU A 40 -34.74 3.16 -8.91
C GLU A 40 -33.87 4.04 -7.99
N PRO A 41 -34.41 5.06 -7.31
CA PRO A 41 -33.59 5.87 -6.39
C PRO A 41 -33.10 5.09 -5.17
N ILE A 42 -33.94 4.18 -4.63
CA ILE A 42 -33.58 3.36 -3.45
C ILE A 42 -32.43 2.41 -3.80
N ASN A 43 -32.52 1.73 -4.95
CA ASN A 43 -31.47 0.82 -5.39
C ASN A 43 -30.14 1.55 -5.69
N LYS A 44 -30.23 2.77 -6.25
CA LYS A 44 -29.03 3.59 -6.52
C LYS A 44 -28.36 4.03 -5.22
N GLU A 45 -29.12 4.50 -4.26
CA GLU A 45 -28.58 4.90 -2.95
C GLU A 45 -27.97 3.72 -2.19
N GLN A 46 -28.59 2.55 -2.27
CA GLN A 46 -28.09 1.33 -1.65
C GLN A 46 -26.77 0.89 -2.29
N SER A 47 -26.69 0.91 -3.63
CA SER A 47 -25.45 0.63 -4.37
C SER A 47 -24.33 1.62 -4.04
N GLU A 48 -24.64 2.90 -3.93
CA GLU A 48 -23.66 3.92 -3.55
C GLU A 48 -23.16 3.72 -2.11
N ARG A 49 -24.01 3.34 -1.18
CA ARG A 49 -23.64 3.01 0.20
C ARG A 49 -22.72 1.78 0.26
N GLU A 50 -23.06 0.73 -0.49
CA GLU A 50 -22.22 -0.47 -0.58
C GLU A 50 -20.85 -0.20 -1.18
N MET A 51 -20.78 0.63 -2.24
CA MET A 51 -19.48 1.05 -2.81
C MET A 51 -18.66 1.87 -1.83
N ARG A 52 -19.28 2.80 -1.10
CA ARG A 52 -18.59 3.58 -0.07
C ARG A 52 -18.04 2.69 1.04
N GLN A 53 -18.85 1.73 1.51
CA GLN A 53 -18.41 0.81 2.55
C GLN A 53 -17.22 -0.04 2.09
N LYS A 54 -17.29 -0.63 0.89
CA LYS A 54 -16.16 -1.36 0.31
C LYS A 54 -14.89 -0.50 0.16
N ALA A 55 -15.05 0.76 -0.23
CA ALA A 55 -13.92 1.68 -0.32
C ALA A 55 -13.30 1.96 1.06
N LEU A 56 -14.11 2.14 2.09
CA LEU A 56 -13.65 2.33 3.47
C LEU A 56 -12.92 1.08 3.99
N ASP A 57 -13.48 -0.10 3.80
CA ASP A 57 -12.88 -1.38 4.22
C ASP A 57 -11.52 -1.60 3.51
N THR A 58 -11.45 -1.23 2.23
CA THR A 58 -10.20 -1.31 1.45
C THR A 58 -9.16 -0.33 1.98
N LEU A 59 -9.55 0.92 2.28
CA LEU A 59 -8.66 1.92 2.86
C LEU A 59 -8.14 1.49 4.24
N GLU A 60 -8.99 0.92 5.08
CA GLU A 60 -8.58 0.41 6.39
C GLU A 60 -7.57 -0.74 6.25
N SER A 61 -7.83 -1.68 5.31
CA SER A 61 -6.91 -2.78 4.99
C SER A 61 -5.56 -2.25 4.51
N HIS A 62 -5.54 -1.29 3.59
CA HIS A 62 -4.29 -0.68 3.10
C HIS A 62 -3.55 0.04 4.22
N ASN A 63 -4.26 0.77 5.09
CA ASN A 63 -3.63 1.48 6.21
C ASN A 63 -2.96 0.50 7.19
N LYS A 64 -3.59 -0.63 7.45
CA LYS A 64 -2.99 -1.71 8.25
C LYS A 64 -1.73 -2.26 7.60
N GLN A 65 -1.78 -2.56 6.28
CA GLN A 65 -0.62 -3.05 5.53
C GLN A 65 0.54 -2.04 5.55
N ILE A 66 0.27 -0.75 5.34
CA ILE A 66 1.28 0.31 5.40
C ILE A 66 1.92 0.37 6.79
N THR A 67 1.12 0.23 7.84
CA THR A 67 1.63 0.22 9.22
C THR A 67 2.53 -0.98 9.49
N GLU A 68 2.15 -2.16 9.03
CA GLU A 68 2.96 -3.39 9.14
C GLU A 68 4.25 -3.30 8.33
N MET A 69 4.18 -2.79 7.10
CA MET A 69 5.37 -2.54 6.26
C MET A 69 6.31 -1.53 6.91
N SER A 70 5.80 -0.44 7.47
CA SER A 70 6.60 0.56 8.17
C SER A 70 7.34 -0.04 9.37
N LYS A 71 6.69 -0.90 10.15
CA LYS A 71 7.34 -1.63 11.24
C LYS A 71 8.45 -2.56 10.74
N ALA A 72 8.18 -3.32 9.69
CA ALA A 72 9.16 -4.22 9.10
C ALA A 72 10.39 -3.47 8.56
N ILE A 73 10.17 -2.34 7.88
CA ILE A 73 11.26 -1.47 7.39
C ILE A 73 12.10 -0.94 8.55
N ASN A 74 11.48 -0.50 9.65
CA ASN A 74 12.23 0.00 10.80
C ASN A 74 13.10 -1.10 11.44
N ILE A 75 12.60 -2.33 11.53
CA ILE A 75 13.38 -3.47 12.02
C ILE A 75 14.57 -3.77 11.10
N LEU A 76 14.37 -3.74 9.78
CA LEU A 76 15.44 -3.95 8.81
C LEU A 76 16.51 -2.86 8.90
N LEU A 77 16.12 -1.59 9.00
CA LEU A 77 17.05 -0.47 9.16
C LEU A 77 17.84 -0.56 10.47
N GLU A 78 17.23 -1.02 11.55
CA GLU A 78 17.93 -1.25 12.82
C GLU A 78 18.95 -2.38 12.70
N SER A 79 18.57 -3.49 12.07
CA SER A 79 19.48 -4.62 11.81
C SER A 79 20.64 -4.22 10.92
N ASP A 80 20.41 -3.46 9.84
CA ASP A 80 21.47 -3.02 8.93
C ASP A 80 22.45 -2.08 9.63
N ARG A 81 21.98 -1.16 10.46
CA ARG A 81 22.83 -0.30 11.30
C ARG A 81 23.69 -1.11 12.26
N ASP A 82 23.15 -2.14 12.89
CA ASP A 82 23.93 -2.99 13.80
C ASP A 82 24.96 -3.81 13.05
N ASP A 83 24.66 -4.30 11.86
CA ASP A 83 25.60 -5.00 10.99
C ASP A 83 26.74 -4.09 10.54
N ILE A 84 26.45 -2.86 10.09
CA ILE A 84 27.45 -1.87 9.70
C ILE A 84 28.34 -1.50 10.90
N LYS A 85 27.75 -1.26 12.06
CA LYS A 85 28.46 -0.96 13.30
C LYS A 85 29.42 -2.08 13.69
N SER A 86 28.95 -3.33 13.68
CA SER A 86 29.77 -4.51 13.98
C SER A 86 30.92 -4.64 13.00
N TRP A 87 30.66 -4.48 11.72
CA TRP A 87 31.68 -4.57 10.67
C TRP A 87 32.73 -3.46 10.80
N ILE A 88 32.35 -2.20 11.03
CA ILE A 88 33.30 -1.09 11.24
C ILE A 88 34.14 -1.33 12.48
N THR A 89 33.53 -1.85 13.56
CA THR A 89 34.27 -2.20 14.79
C THR A 89 35.33 -3.27 14.54
N GLU A 90 35.00 -4.31 13.78
CA GLU A 90 35.94 -5.35 13.37
C GLU A 90 37.07 -4.76 12.54
N LYS A 91 36.76 -3.90 11.55
CA LYS A 91 37.79 -3.27 10.69
C LYS A 91 38.66 -2.30 11.48
N HIS A 92 38.10 -1.54 12.40
CA HIS A 92 38.87 -0.70 13.32
C HIS A 92 39.89 -1.53 14.12
N HIS A 93 39.43 -2.65 14.73
CA HIS A 93 40.35 -3.53 15.46
C HIS A 93 41.46 -4.03 14.56
N TYR A 94 41.13 -4.56 13.39
CA TYR A 94 42.12 -5.12 12.44
C TYR A 94 43.11 -4.07 11.97
N PHE A 95 42.70 -2.90 11.50
CA PHE A 95 43.57 -1.90 10.96
C PHE A 95 44.34 -1.10 12.02
N CYS A 96 43.72 -0.78 13.15
CA CYS A 96 44.35 0.06 14.17
C CYS A 96 45.23 -0.75 15.13
N TYR A 97 44.87 -2.02 15.47
CA TYR A 97 45.63 -2.79 16.47
C TYR A 97 46.48 -3.90 15.89
N GLU A 98 46.11 -4.49 14.74
CA GLU A 98 46.89 -5.59 14.16
C GLU A 98 47.82 -5.11 13.05
N LEU A 99 47.38 -4.25 12.12
CA LEU A 99 48.19 -3.83 10.97
C LEU A 99 48.90 -2.49 11.20
N GLY A 100 48.28 -1.51 11.85
CA GLY A 100 48.80 -0.17 12.02
C GLY A 100 48.83 0.70 10.76
N TYR A 101 48.17 0.27 9.67
CA TYR A 101 48.02 0.98 8.41
C TYR A 101 46.78 0.53 7.65
N ILE A 102 46.37 1.32 6.67
CA ILE A 102 45.24 0.97 5.80
C ILE A 102 45.55 1.28 4.34
N ASP A 103 45.10 0.42 3.42
CA ASP A 103 45.16 0.73 1.98
C ASP A 103 43.98 1.57 1.52
N ASP A 104 44.17 2.29 0.41
CA ASP A 104 43.19 3.21 -0.12
C ASP A 104 41.82 2.56 -0.45
N TYR A 105 41.83 1.33 -0.93
CA TYR A 105 40.61 0.59 -1.26
C TYR A 105 39.78 0.28 -0.01
N ASN A 106 40.41 -0.29 1.01
CA ASN A 106 39.73 -0.60 2.27
C ASN A 106 39.24 0.68 2.97
N PHE A 107 40.04 1.75 2.93
CA PHE A 107 39.64 3.04 3.46
C PHE A 107 38.37 3.57 2.80
N GLN A 108 38.31 3.56 1.47
CA GLN A 108 37.11 3.99 0.73
C GLN A 108 35.88 3.11 1.03
N CYS A 109 36.08 1.80 1.16
CA CYS A 109 34.98 0.90 1.52
C CYS A 109 34.42 1.19 2.91
N ILE A 110 35.28 1.48 3.89
CA ILE A 110 34.86 1.82 5.26
C ILE A 110 34.14 3.17 5.27
N GLU A 111 34.68 4.19 4.58
CA GLU A 111 34.03 5.51 4.48
C GLU A 111 32.66 5.42 3.82
N ALA A 112 32.51 4.63 2.77
CA ALA A 112 31.22 4.44 2.11
C ALA A 112 30.18 3.82 3.05
N ARG A 113 30.56 2.77 3.80
CA ARG A 113 29.68 2.14 4.79
C ARG A 113 29.36 3.05 5.98
N TYR A 114 30.36 3.80 6.44
CA TYR A 114 30.12 4.79 7.50
C TYR A 114 29.14 5.87 7.06
N LYS A 115 29.27 6.37 5.82
CA LYS A 115 28.31 7.30 5.26
C LYS A 115 26.89 6.72 5.25
N HIS A 116 26.73 5.47 4.79
CA HIS A 116 25.43 4.78 4.80
C HIS A 116 24.85 4.71 6.23
N TYR A 117 25.68 4.32 7.20
CA TYR A 117 25.29 4.30 8.61
C TYR A 117 24.77 5.66 9.14
N LYS A 118 25.44 6.74 8.74
CA LYS A 118 25.00 8.12 9.13
C LYS A 118 23.72 8.53 8.42
N ASP A 119 23.55 8.18 7.13
CA ASP A 119 22.34 8.45 6.35
C ASP A 119 21.12 7.74 6.97
N GLU A 120 21.30 6.57 7.56
CA GLU A 120 20.30 5.83 8.32
C GLU A 120 20.12 6.31 9.77
N LYS A 121 20.67 7.45 10.13
CA LYS A 121 20.61 8.04 11.48
C LYS A 121 21.30 7.16 12.54
N GLY A 122 22.38 6.49 12.18
CA GLY A 122 23.24 5.78 13.11
C GLY A 122 23.77 6.72 14.23
N ASN A 123 23.97 6.17 15.41
CA ASN A 123 24.47 6.91 16.55
C ASN A 123 25.96 7.30 16.40
N THR A 124 26.50 8.02 17.38
CA THR A 124 27.89 8.51 17.37
C THR A 124 28.91 7.49 17.88
N PHE A 125 28.49 6.26 18.20
CA PHE A 125 29.38 5.26 18.80
C PHE A 125 30.62 4.94 17.98
N ILE A 126 30.47 4.82 16.64
CA ILE A 126 31.56 4.51 15.73
C ILE A 126 32.32 5.73 15.22
N ASP A 127 31.91 6.94 15.59
CA ASP A 127 32.57 8.16 15.10
C ASP A 127 34.05 8.21 15.55
N GLY A 128 34.33 7.84 16.81
CA GLY A 128 35.71 7.73 17.31
C GLY A 128 36.52 6.67 16.56
N PHE A 129 35.95 5.53 16.24
CA PHE A 129 36.62 4.50 15.45
C PHE A 129 37.00 5.00 14.04
N MET A 130 36.12 5.80 13.44
CA MET A 130 36.40 6.40 12.15
C MET A 130 37.50 7.46 12.19
N GLU A 131 37.60 8.22 13.30
CA GLU A 131 38.71 9.15 13.53
C GLU A 131 40.04 8.40 13.63
N ASP A 132 40.12 7.30 14.38
CA ASP A 132 41.30 6.44 14.47
C ASP A 132 41.70 5.86 13.12
N ILE A 133 40.76 5.33 12.36
CA ILE A 133 40.99 4.78 11.01
C ILE A 133 41.50 5.88 10.04
N ARG A 134 40.98 7.09 10.13
CA ARG A 134 41.39 8.24 9.30
C ARG A 134 42.81 8.70 9.61
N ALA A 135 43.25 8.52 10.87
CA ALA A 135 44.59 8.85 11.32
C ALA A 135 45.67 7.84 10.89
N LEU A 136 45.27 6.65 10.44
CA LEU A 136 46.22 5.61 10.01
C LEU A 136 47.02 6.04 8.77
N PRO A 137 48.30 5.61 8.70
CA PRO A 137 49.09 5.72 7.47
C PRO A 137 48.43 5.01 6.30
N LYS A 138 48.27 5.71 5.16
CA LYS A 138 47.72 5.16 3.93
C LYS A 138 48.80 4.59 3.04
N ILE A 139 48.66 3.34 2.64
CA ILE A 139 49.64 2.66 1.77
C ILE A 139 48.96 2.35 0.44
N SER A 140 49.65 2.72 -0.67
CA SER A 140 49.15 2.34 -2.00
C SER A 140 49.27 0.84 -2.20
N VAL A 141 48.38 0.25 -3.00
CA VAL A 141 48.39 -1.21 -3.30
C VAL A 141 49.68 -1.61 -4.02
N ILE A 142 50.41 -0.66 -4.61
CA ILE A 142 51.68 -0.85 -5.30
C ILE A 142 52.79 -1.12 -4.28
N ASP A 143 52.87 -0.37 -3.20
CA ASP A 143 53.88 -0.49 -2.14
C ASP A 143 53.77 -1.82 -1.39
N LYS A 144 52.58 -2.41 -1.33
CA LYS A 144 52.33 -3.70 -0.67
C LYS A 144 52.95 -4.88 -1.43
N LYS A 145 53.02 -4.81 -2.76
CA LYS A 145 53.67 -5.86 -3.60
C LYS A 145 55.16 -5.88 -3.48
N GLU A 146 55.81 -4.77 -3.20
CA GLU A 146 57.24 -4.68 -3.02
C GLU A 146 57.72 -5.19 -1.65
N LYS A 147 56.94 -4.88 -0.58
CA LYS A 147 57.27 -5.37 0.78
C LYS A 147 57.09 -6.87 0.97
N ASN A 148 56.27 -7.56 0.17
CA ASN A 148 56.10 -9.00 0.22
C ASN A 148 57.10 -9.75 -0.66
N LYS A 149 58.01 -9.07 -1.36
CA LYS A 149 59.09 -9.65 -2.18
C LYS A 149 60.49 -9.58 -1.53
N ALA A 150 60.58 -8.88 -0.41
CA ALA A 150 61.81 -8.77 0.42
C ALA A 150 61.74 -9.69 1.63
#